data_3f3e1ffbf1c0b794dd8ebc292dbf8d78
#
_entry.id   3f3e1ffbf1c0b794dd8ebc292dbf8d78
#
_cell.length_a   1.000
_cell.length_b   1.000
_cell.length_c   1.000
_cell.angle_alpha   90.00
_cell.angle_beta   90.00
_cell.angle_gamma   90.00
#
_symmetry.space_group_name_H-M   'P 1'
#
loop_
_entity.id
_entity.type
_entity.pdbx_description
1 polymer ?
#
loop_
_entity_poly.entity_id
_entity_poly.type
_entity_poly.pdbx_seq_one_letter_code
_entity_poly.pdbx_strand_id
1 'polypeptide(L)'
;VKRFFECLFLVLSLAVFPTHVKAQDAFTTTRDYVTQFYPLWFTYYQTSFGTVNQLSGPNRITPIYHYVVAINDDTIYATSVLDLSMEPVILTIPSTPANYSVLTLDRYNDIFHSALPDNTPGTYALYGPGFDPDRLPSKITPIRLPINYMTLIFRADKFKLVDGVEQDLTSEADTFRRNMTMVPVCAYLGQNCPAGVPPGGPTRIFPEIVFALPFKAIADKLIARDPIAFLRQLQTAVKGPATPPMSPEVKRLSEHFDALFATSTLNQRPEFASGAQTAHELITEDYLTHIDGTNWISYKNIGYWCHNPDNFHACTNPDPGSSLAIQRSSITEYIQYANDHEAAAYFHAFKDGDDIPLDGTDPDGYVLTFSRKKLPATKRFWSLTAYTPDAIELVPNSADKYLVASYTPDLKKNADGSISIYMARKLPPGVPPANWLPIPRGPFNVMLRDYGPLENVLDGTYVPPRIEKIR
;
A
#
# COMPACT_ATOMS: atom_id res chain seq x y z
N VAL A 1 65.02 -22.74 0.54
CA VAL A 1 64.25 -21.73 1.32
C VAL A 1 63.33 -20.97 0.38
N LYS A 2 63.71 -20.54 -0.84
CA LYS A 2 62.83 -19.79 -1.78
C LYS A 2 61.65 -20.62 -2.35
N ARG A 3 61.84 -21.91 -2.59
CA ARG A 3 60.73 -22.77 -3.14
C ARG A 3 59.68 -23.14 -2.10
N PHE A 4 59.98 -23.11 -0.82
CA PHE A 4 59.02 -23.39 0.25
C PHE A 4 58.08 -22.17 0.52
N PHE A 5 58.55 -20.94 0.28
CA PHE A 5 57.74 -19.74 0.43
C PHE A 5 56.74 -19.56 -0.72
N GLU A 6 57.08 -19.95 -1.96
CA GLU A 6 56.14 -19.85 -3.09
C GLU A 6 54.98 -20.84 -2.98
N CYS A 7 55.18 -22.05 -2.43
CA CYS A 7 54.11 -23.00 -2.18
C CYS A 7 53.14 -22.53 -1.04
N LEU A 8 53.66 -21.82 -0.04
CA LEU A 8 52.81 -21.33 1.07
C LEU A 8 51.95 -20.15 0.65
N PHE A 9 52.40 -19.29 -0.27
CA PHE A 9 51.61 -18.20 -0.83
C PHE A 9 50.50 -18.70 -1.78
N LEU A 10 50.73 -19.78 -2.54
CA LEU A 10 49.73 -20.35 -3.43
C LEU A 10 48.62 -21.09 -2.68
N VAL A 11 48.91 -21.70 -1.53
CA VAL A 11 47.91 -22.36 -0.69
C VAL A 11 47.03 -21.34 0.09
N LEU A 12 47.58 -20.19 0.52
CA LEU A 12 46.80 -19.16 1.14
C LEU A 12 45.88 -18.41 0.15
N SER A 13 46.28 -18.24 -1.12
CA SER A 13 45.44 -17.59 -2.12
C SER A 13 44.26 -18.47 -2.58
N LEU A 14 44.42 -19.78 -2.57
CA LEU A 14 43.35 -20.74 -2.95
C LEU A 14 42.29 -20.91 -1.85
N ALA A 15 42.58 -20.62 -0.59
CA ALA A 15 41.61 -20.71 0.52
C ALA A 15 40.78 -19.44 0.69
N VAL A 16 41.24 -18.31 0.17
CA VAL A 16 40.53 -17.01 0.30
C VAL A 16 39.49 -16.83 -0.83
N PHE A 17 39.78 -17.31 -2.02
CA PHE A 17 38.88 -17.17 -3.19
C PHE A 17 37.48 -17.79 -3.01
N PRO A 18 37.29 -19.01 -2.50
CA PRO A 18 35.96 -19.60 -2.36
C PRO A 18 35.13 -18.98 -1.24
N THR A 19 35.74 -18.37 -0.23
CA THR A 19 35.03 -17.66 0.84
C THR A 19 34.52 -16.31 0.38
N HIS A 20 35.30 -15.55 -0.39
CA HIS A 20 34.86 -14.27 -0.97
C HIS A 20 33.72 -14.44 -2.00
N VAL A 21 33.79 -15.45 -2.88
CA VAL A 21 32.75 -15.75 -3.85
C VAL A 21 31.45 -16.13 -3.15
N LYS A 22 31.49 -16.97 -2.12
CA LYS A 22 30.30 -17.35 -1.33
C LYS A 22 29.73 -16.17 -0.52
N ALA A 23 30.56 -15.27 0.00
CA ALA A 23 30.13 -14.08 0.70
C ALA A 23 29.41 -13.10 -0.24
N GLN A 24 29.99 -12.85 -1.41
CA GLN A 24 29.37 -12.00 -2.43
C GLN A 24 28.06 -12.59 -2.96
N ASP A 25 27.97 -13.90 -3.09
CA ASP A 25 26.76 -14.62 -3.49
C ASP A 25 25.66 -14.47 -2.42
N ALA A 26 25.97 -14.65 -1.12
CA ALA A 26 25.04 -14.47 -0.02
C ALA A 26 24.49 -13.03 0.07
N PHE A 27 25.36 -12.04 -0.09
CA PHE A 27 24.95 -10.63 -0.11
C PHE A 27 23.99 -10.33 -1.27
N THR A 28 24.39 -10.66 -2.50
CA THR A 28 23.61 -10.35 -3.71
C THR A 28 22.26 -11.09 -3.70
N THR A 29 22.29 -12.40 -3.38
CA THR A 29 21.07 -13.22 -3.28
C THR A 29 20.12 -12.66 -2.23
N THR A 30 20.63 -12.22 -1.07
CA THR A 30 19.78 -11.64 -0.01
C THR A 30 19.18 -10.31 -0.43
N ARG A 31 19.98 -9.42 -1.03
CA ARG A 31 19.49 -8.14 -1.56
C ARG A 31 18.33 -8.38 -2.54
N ASP A 32 18.52 -9.27 -3.51
CA ASP A 32 17.52 -9.54 -4.54
C ASP A 32 16.31 -10.28 -3.95
N TYR A 33 16.51 -11.17 -2.97
CA TYR A 33 15.44 -11.84 -2.24
C TYR A 33 14.56 -10.85 -1.47
N VAL A 34 15.15 -9.91 -0.75
CA VAL A 34 14.39 -8.91 0.01
C VAL A 34 13.66 -7.97 -0.95
N THR A 35 14.31 -7.42 -1.98
CA THR A 35 13.65 -6.54 -2.94
C THR A 35 12.50 -7.22 -3.68
N GLN A 36 12.59 -8.55 -3.92
CA GLN A 36 11.55 -9.33 -4.57
C GLN A 36 10.36 -9.61 -3.66
N PHE A 37 10.61 -9.97 -2.40
CA PHE A 37 9.60 -10.54 -1.52
C PHE A 37 9.15 -9.62 -0.37
N TYR A 38 9.70 -8.42 -0.24
CA TYR A 38 9.37 -7.46 0.81
C TYR A 38 7.86 -7.26 1.04
N PRO A 39 7.01 -7.12 0.00
CA PRO A 39 5.58 -6.98 0.20
C PRO A 39 4.91 -8.17 0.89
N LEU A 40 5.45 -9.38 0.71
CA LEU A 40 4.90 -10.60 1.32
C LEU A 40 5.02 -10.59 2.83
N TRP A 41 6.05 -9.94 3.40
CA TRP A 41 6.18 -9.79 4.85
C TRP A 41 4.97 -9.04 5.42
N PHE A 42 4.63 -7.89 4.84
CA PHE A 42 3.48 -7.07 5.28
C PHE A 42 2.17 -7.84 5.16
N THR A 43 1.87 -8.32 3.97
CA THR A 43 0.58 -8.98 3.70
C THR A 43 0.40 -10.27 4.50
N TYR A 44 1.47 -11.04 4.73
CA TYR A 44 1.41 -12.24 5.55
C TYR A 44 1.01 -11.93 7.00
N TYR A 45 1.70 -10.98 7.63
CA TYR A 45 1.41 -10.61 9.02
C TYR A 45 0.11 -9.83 9.16
N GLN A 46 -0.22 -8.93 8.28
CA GLN A 46 -1.48 -8.20 8.31
C GLN A 46 -2.69 -9.11 8.10
N THR A 47 -2.64 -10.02 7.12
CA THR A 47 -3.77 -10.91 6.83
C THR A 47 -3.99 -11.97 7.90
N SER A 48 -3.01 -12.22 8.77
CA SER A 48 -3.21 -13.09 9.94
C SER A 48 -4.25 -12.55 10.94
N PHE A 49 -4.53 -11.25 10.89
CA PHE A 49 -5.55 -10.57 11.70
C PHE A 49 -6.84 -10.27 10.91
N GLY A 50 -6.83 -10.51 9.59
CA GLY A 50 -7.97 -10.28 8.72
C GLY A 50 -9.07 -11.33 8.87
N THR A 51 -10.31 -10.95 8.52
CA THR A 51 -11.40 -11.92 8.38
C THR A 51 -11.32 -12.61 7.02
N VAL A 52 -11.51 -13.94 7.02
CA VAL A 52 -11.52 -14.73 5.79
C VAL A 52 -12.94 -14.78 5.23
N ASN A 53 -13.08 -14.44 3.95
CA ASN A 53 -14.34 -14.47 3.21
C ASN A 53 -15.50 -13.70 3.91
N GLN A 54 -15.15 -12.69 4.66
CA GLN A 54 -16.09 -11.75 5.27
C GLN A 54 -15.45 -10.37 5.35
N LEU A 55 -16.18 -9.33 4.92
CA LEU A 55 -15.71 -7.95 5.08
C LEU A 55 -15.65 -7.55 6.56
N SER A 56 -14.61 -6.83 6.92
CA SER A 56 -14.49 -6.19 8.23
C SER A 56 -13.77 -4.85 8.12
N GLY A 57 -14.12 -3.91 8.99
CA GLY A 57 -13.48 -2.59 8.96
C GLY A 57 -13.61 -1.84 10.28
N PRO A 58 -12.78 -0.79 10.47
CA PRO A 58 -12.85 0.03 11.68
C PRO A 58 -14.12 0.87 11.70
N ASN A 59 -14.59 1.20 12.90
CA ASN A 59 -15.70 2.12 13.05
C ASN A 59 -15.37 3.49 12.42
N ARG A 60 -14.16 4.00 12.67
CA ARG A 60 -13.61 5.21 12.02
C ARG A 60 -12.09 5.07 11.85
N ILE A 61 -11.50 5.88 11.00
CA ILE A 61 -10.06 6.00 10.84
C ILE A 61 -9.54 7.08 11.79
N THR A 62 -8.50 6.75 12.58
CA THR A 62 -7.84 7.64 13.52
C THR A 62 -6.34 7.37 13.54
N PRO A 63 -5.51 8.21 14.19
CA PRO A 63 -4.07 7.98 14.31
C PRO A 63 -3.64 6.66 14.95
N ILE A 64 -4.53 5.95 15.65
CA ILE A 64 -4.23 4.64 16.24
C ILE A 64 -4.58 3.46 15.33
N TYR A 65 -5.06 3.73 14.11
CA TYR A 65 -5.31 2.68 13.11
C TYR A 65 -4.01 2.34 12.38
N HIS A 66 -3.25 1.43 12.95
CA HIS A 66 -1.90 1.05 12.52
C HIS A 66 -1.84 -0.06 11.46
N TYR A 67 -2.96 -0.37 10.83
CA TYR A 67 -3.06 -1.54 9.94
C TYR A 67 -2.41 -1.32 8.58
N VAL A 68 -2.48 -0.11 8.02
CA VAL A 68 -2.06 0.22 6.66
C VAL A 68 -1.16 1.44 6.67
N VAL A 69 -0.10 1.42 5.86
CA VAL A 69 0.78 2.57 5.62
C VAL A 69 0.03 3.64 4.84
N ALA A 70 0.18 4.90 5.23
CA ALA A 70 -0.43 6.06 4.60
C ALA A 70 -1.96 5.96 4.46
N ILE A 71 -2.64 5.45 5.48
CA ILE A 71 -4.11 5.42 5.51
C ILE A 71 -4.68 6.84 5.38
N ASN A 72 -5.81 7.01 4.73
CA ASN A 72 -6.52 8.28 4.67
C ASN A 72 -7.86 8.22 5.43
N ASP A 73 -8.42 9.40 5.69
CA ASP A 73 -9.76 9.56 6.28
C ASP A 73 -10.79 10.11 5.26
N ASP A 74 -10.48 10.08 3.97
CA ASP A 74 -11.39 10.50 2.88
C ASP A 74 -12.54 9.52 2.66
N THR A 75 -12.31 8.23 2.97
CA THR A 75 -13.21 7.13 2.62
C THR A 75 -13.50 6.23 3.82
N ILE A 76 -14.62 5.52 3.74
CA ILE A 76 -15.01 4.44 4.65
C ILE A 76 -14.41 3.13 4.13
N TYR A 77 -13.79 2.33 5.00
CA TYR A 77 -13.07 1.11 4.64
C TYR A 77 -13.73 -0.16 5.15
N ALA A 78 -13.58 -1.23 4.37
CA ALA A 78 -13.67 -2.62 4.84
C ALA A 78 -12.71 -3.50 4.01
N THR A 79 -12.18 -4.55 4.62
CA THR A 79 -11.25 -5.48 3.98
C THR A 79 -11.65 -6.92 4.23
N SER A 80 -11.24 -7.82 3.36
CA SER A 80 -11.35 -9.27 3.56
C SER A 80 -10.14 -9.97 2.98
N VAL A 81 -9.70 -11.03 3.63
CA VAL A 81 -8.83 -12.03 3.03
C VAL A 81 -9.72 -12.98 2.25
N LEU A 82 -9.50 -13.12 0.95
CA LEU A 82 -10.21 -14.09 0.12
C LEU A 82 -9.46 -15.41 0.13
N ASP A 83 -10.17 -16.48 0.47
CA ASP A 83 -9.77 -17.87 0.24
C ASP A 83 -10.87 -18.57 -0.57
N LEU A 84 -10.61 -18.73 -1.86
CA LEU A 84 -11.51 -19.30 -2.85
C LEU A 84 -11.13 -20.75 -3.20
N SER A 85 -10.22 -21.37 -2.43
CA SER A 85 -9.69 -22.71 -2.71
C SER A 85 -10.74 -23.81 -2.55
N MET A 86 -11.74 -23.61 -1.69
CA MET A 86 -12.79 -24.60 -1.40
C MET A 86 -14.13 -24.24 -2.02
N GLU A 87 -14.52 -22.96 -1.96
CA GLU A 87 -15.83 -22.47 -2.41
C GLU A 87 -15.70 -21.04 -2.96
N PRO A 88 -16.43 -20.68 -4.03
CA PRO A 88 -16.62 -19.28 -4.40
C PRO A 88 -17.33 -18.50 -3.30
N VAL A 89 -17.15 -17.19 -3.32
CA VAL A 89 -17.77 -16.26 -2.38
C VAL A 89 -18.76 -15.36 -3.11
N ILE A 90 -19.98 -15.28 -2.61
CA ILE A 90 -21.02 -14.37 -3.10
C ILE A 90 -20.87 -13.04 -2.37
N LEU A 91 -20.48 -12.02 -3.14
CA LEU A 91 -20.44 -10.62 -2.72
C LEU A 91 -21.75 -9.94 -3.14
N THR A 92 -22.52 -9.44 -2.18
CA THR A 92 -23.70 -8.63 -2.46
C THR A 92 -23.41 -7.17 -2.19
N ILE A 93 -23.55 -6.35 -3.22
CA ILE A 93 -23.32 -4.91 -3.21
C ILE A 93 -24.67 -4.20 -3.34
N PRO A 94 -25.19 -3.56 -2.27
CA PRO A 94 -26.44 -2.81 -2.31
C PRO A 94 -26.28 -1.49 -3.09
N SER A 95 -27.40 -0.83 -3.41
CA SER A 95 -27.38 0.51 -3.99
C SER A 95 -26.95 1.56 -2.97
N THR A 96 -26.22 2.58 -3.44
CA THR A 96 -25.75 3.72 -2.63
C THR A 96 -25.64 4.98 -3.49
N PRO A 97 -25.87 6.19 -2.93
CA PRO A 97 -25.53 7.44 -3.60
C PRO A 97 -24.03 7.74 -3.60
N ALA A 98 -23.26 7.13 -2.67
CA ALA A 98 -21.82 7.35 -2.56
C ALA A 98 -21.05 6.72 -3.71
N ASN A 99 -19.94 7.33 -4.12
CA ASN A 99 -18.97 6.65 -4.96
C ASN A 99 -18.24 5.59 -4.12
N TYR A 100 -17.93 4.47 -4.73
CA TYR A 100 -17.18 3.40 -4.05
C TYR A 100 -16.25 2.67 -5.01
N SER A 101 -15.34 1.89 -4.46
CA SER A 101 -14.48 0.98 -5.19
C SER A 101 -14.30 -0.32 -4.40
N VAL A 102 -14.18 -1.43 -5.12
CA VAL A 102 -13.82 -2.72 -4.55
C VAL A 102 -12.58 -3.20 -5.28
N LEU A 103 -11.44 -3.18 -4.59
CA LEU A 103 -10.16 -3.65 -5.11
C LEU A 103 -9.98 -5.13 -4.79
N THR A 104 -9.35 -5.85 -5.71
CA THR A 104 -8.77 -7.17 -5.45
C THR A 104 -7.28 -7.13 -5.76
N LEU A 105 -6.48 -7.58 -4.80
CA LEU A 105 -5.03 -7.56 -4.87
C LEU A 105 -4.47 -8.93 -4.49
N ASP A 106 -3.34 -9.27 -5.07
CA ASP A 106 -2.57 -10.42 -4.60
C ASP A 106 -1.76 -10.07 -3.33
N ARG A 107 -0.93 -11.00 -2.87
CA ARG A 107 -0.08 -10.80 -1.71
C ARG A 107 1.13 -9.91 -1.94
N TYR A 108 1.45 -9.58 -3.17
CA TYR A 108 2.44 -8.56 -3.52
C TYR A 108 1.82 -7.14 -3.58
N ASN A 109 0.52 -6.99 -3.33
CA ASN A 109 -0.29 -5.79 -3.51
C ASN A 109 -0.47 -5.41 -4.99
N ASP A 110 -0.28 -6.37 -5.90
CA ASP A 110 -0.55 -6.17 -7.31
C ASP A 110 -2.06 -6.21 -7.54
N ILE A 111 -2.60 -5.16 -8.17
CA ILE A 111 -4.04 -4.96 -8.35
C ILE A 111 -4.53 -5.79 -9.54
N PHE A 112 -5.61 -6.54 -9.33
CA PHE A 112 -6.32 -7.21 -10.40
C PHE A 112 -7.58 -6.45 -10.82
N HIS A 113 -8.35 -5.95 -9.85
CA HIS A 113 -9.46 -5.04 -10.10
C HIS A 113 -9.36 -3.83 -9.18
N SER A 114 -9.56 -2.63 -9.71
CA SER A 114 -9.66 -1.40 -8.92
C SER A 114 -11.09 -0.94 -8.68
N ALA A 115 -12.03 -1.36 -9.50
CA ALA A 115 -13.46 -1.08 -9.36
C ALA A 115 -14.28 -2.31 -9.75
N LEU A 116 -14.65 -3.16 -8.81
CA LEU A 116 -15.52 -4.30 -9.02
C LEU A 116 -16.99 -3.91 -8.98
N PRO A 117 -17.76 -4.51 -9.87
CA PRO A 117 -17.68 -4.48 -11.31
C PRO A 117 -18.25 -3.16 -11.77
N ASP A 118 -17.43 -2.28 -12.24
CA ASP A 118 -17.78 -0.93 -12.72
C ASP A 118 -18.65 -0.13 -11.72
N ASN A 119 -18.44 -0.35 -10.41
CA ASN A 119 -19.23 0.23 -9.32
C ASN A 119 -20.74 -0.01 -9.44
N THR A 120 -21.16 -1.13 -10.03
CA THR A 120 -22.57 -1.47 -10.21
C THR A 120 -23.10 -2.28 -9.02
N PRO A 121 -24.23 -1.89 -8.39
CA PRO A 121 -24.88 -2.71 -7.37
C PRO A 121 -25.34 -4.07 -7.94
N GLY A 122 -25.24 -5.13 -7.13
CA GLY A 122 -25.62 -6.46 -7.59
C GLY A 122 -25.11 -7.60 -6.72
N THR A 123 -25.25 -8.81 -7.25
CA THR A 123 -24.78 -10.04 -6.62
C THR A 123 -23.75 -10.70 -7.52
N TYR A 124 -22.57 -10.88 -7.01
CA TYR A 124 -21.38 -11.32 -7.74
C TYR A 124 -20.78 -12.55 -7.08
N ALA A 125 -20.40 -13.54 -7.88
CA ALA A 125 -19.63 -14.69 -7.41
C ALA A 125 -18.14 -14.50 -7.71
N LEU A 126 -17.35 -14.29 -6.69
CA LEU A 126 -15.90 -14.28 -6.80
C LEU A 126 -15.41 -15.73 -6.75
N TYR A 127 -14.70 -16.18 -7.79
CA TYR A 127 -14.17 -17.53 -7.86
C TYR A 127 -12.75 -17.54 -8.41
N GLY A 128 -11.96 -18.49 -7.94
CA GLY A 128 -10.57 -18.70 -8.36
C GLY A 128 -10.42 -19.79 -9.42
N PRO A 129 -9.17 -20.10 -9.82
CA PRO A 129 -8.87 -21.18 -10.74
C PRO A 129 -9.41 -22.52 -10.26
N GLY A 130 -9.90 -23.32 -11.23
CA GLY A 130 -10.42 -24.67 -10.97
C GLY A 130 -11.93 -24.74 -10.66
N PHE A 131 -12.60 -23.62 -10.45
CA PHE A 131 -14.05 -23.61 -10.30
C PHE A 131 -14.75 -23.46 -11.66
N ASP A 132 -15.82 -24.22 -11.86
CA ASP A 132 -16.68 -24.16 -13.04
C ASP A 132 -17.82 -23.16 -12.83
N PRO A 133 -17.83 -22.00 -13.51
CA PRO A 133 -18.85 -20.97 -13.34
C PRO A 133 -20.27 -21.40 -13.80
N ASP A 134 -20.38 -22.42 -14.63
CA ASP A 134 -21.69 -22.94 -15.08
C ASP A 134 -22.51 -23.57 -13.93
N ARG A 135 -21.85 -23.85 -12.81
CA ARG A 135 -22.48 -24.32 -11.56
C ARG A 135 -23.16 -23.20 -10.76
N LEU A 136 -22.94 -21.94 -11.14
CA LEU A 136 -23.53 -20.78 -10.45
C LEU A 136 -24.98 -20.56 -10.94
N PRO A 137 -25.90 -20.06 -10.08
CA PRO A 137 -27.21 -19.65 -10.49
C PRO A 137 -27.15 -18.52 -11.54
N SER A 138 -28.04 -18.59 -12.56
CA SER A 138 -28.03 -17.65 -13.70
C SER A 138 -28.22 -16.16 -13.35
N LYS A 139 -28.67 -15.85 -12.12
CA LYS A 139 -28.88 -14.47 -11.65
C LYS A 139 -27.64 -13.87 -10.98
N ILE A 140 -26.56 -14.64 -10.82
CA ILE A 140 -25.33 -14.21 -10.18
C ILE A 140 -24.29 -13.92 -11.26
N THR A 141 -23.68 -12.74 -11.22
CA THR A 141 -22.61 -12.39 -12.15
C THR A 141 -21.30 -13.04 -11.72
N PRO A 142 -20.72 -13.94 -12.52
CA PRO A 142 -19.44 -14.56 -12.18
C PRO A 142 -18.27 -13.59 -12.40
N ILE A 143 -17.33 -13.54 -11.46
CA ILE A 143 -16.09 -12.79 -11.56
C ILE A 143 -14.94 -13.73 -11.25
N ARG A 144 -14.17 -14.05 -12.29
CA ARG A 144 -12.97 -14.88 -12.17
C ARG A 144 -11.80 -14.08 -11.63
N LEU A 145 -11.20 -14.55 -10.53
CA LEU A 145 -9.94 -14.05 -10.00
C LEU A 145 -8.77 -14.92 -10.48
N PRO A 146 -7.56 -14.34 -10.59
CA PRO A 146 -6.39 -15.06 -11.15
C PRO A 146 -5.85 -16.16 -10.23
N ILE A 147 -6.06 -16.01 -8.93
CA ILE A 147 -5.61 -16.94 -7.88
C ILE A 147 -6.67 -17.11 -6.80
N ASN A 148 -6.55 -18.19 -6.00
CA ASN A 148 -7.51 -18.47 -4.93
C ASN A 148 -7.33 -17.60 -3.68
N TYR A 149 -6.14 -17.02 -3.47
CA TYR A 149 -5.84 -16.23 -2.27
C TYR A 149 -5.57 -14.78 -2.66
N MET A 150 -6.50 -13.89 -2.33
CA MET A 150 -6.38 -12.45 -2.60
C MET A 150 -6.80 -11.63 -1.39
N THR A 151 -6.51 -10.35 -1.43
CA THR A 151 -7.07 -9.36 -0.51
C THR A 151 -8.14 -8.56 -1.25
N LEU A 152 -9.28 -8.36 -0.63
CA LEU A 152 -10.34 -7.48 -1.11
C LEU A 152 -10.39 -6.25 -0.21
N ILE A 153 -10.37 -5.06 -0.83
CA ILE A 153 -10.46 -3.77 -0.13
C ILE A 153 -11.62 -2.97 -0.70
N PHE A 154 -12.59 -2.72 0.15
CA PHE A 154 -13.71 -1.85 -0.12
C PHE A 154 -13.41 -0.44 0.39
N ARG A 155 -13.77 0.57 -0.43
CA ARG A 155 -13.74 1.99 -0.08
C ARG A 155 -15.01 2.68 -0.56
N ALA A 156 -15.62 3.51 0.28
CA ALA A 156 -16.71 4.39 -0.14
C ALA A 156 -16.40 5.84 0.25
N ASP A 157 -16.64 6.77 -0.68
CA ASP A 157 -16.41 8.19 -0.46
C ASP A 157 -17.36 8.75 0.60
N LYS A 158 -16.82 9.53 1.53
CA LYS A 158 -17.63 10.27 2.51
C LYS A 158 -18.30 11.47 1.89
N PHE A 159 -17.80 11.97 0.76
CA PHE A 159 -18.28 13.19 0.12
C PHE A 159 -18.46 13.00 -1.37
N LYS A 160 -19.42 13.70 -1.96
CA LYS A 160 -19.68 13.70 -3.39
C LYS A 160 -20.11 15.08 -3.87
N LEU A 161 -19.54 15.52 -4.98
CA LEU A 161 -19.98 16.73 -5.66
C LEU A 161 -21.19 16.41 -6.53
N VAL A 162 -22.35 17.01 -6.22
CA VAL A 162 -23.59 16.88 -7.00
C VAL A 162 -24.02 18.28 -7.43
N ASP A 163 -24.11 18.52 -8.72
CA ASP A 163 -24.49 19.81 -9.32
C ASP A 163 -23.69 21.02 -8.77
N GLY A 164 -22.40 20.78 -8.50
CA GLY A 164 -21.48 21.80 -7.96
C GLY A 164 -21.60 22.03 -6.46
N VAL A 165 -22.41 21.24 -5.74
CA VAL A 165 -22.59 21.30 -4.29
C VAL A 165 -21.99 20.04 -3.66
N GLU A 166 -21.11 20.22 -2.69
CA GLU A 166 -20.57 19.12 -1.87
C GLU A 166 -21.65 18.56 -0.94
N GLN A 167 -21.84 17.25 -1.01
CA GLN A 167 -22.75 16.51 -0.15
C GLN A 167 -21.95 15.60 0.79
N ASP A 168 -22.21 15.71 2.08
CA ASP A 168 -21.70 14.76 3.09
C ASP A 168 -22.55 13.48 3.02
N LEU A 169 -21.95 12.39 2.62
CA LEU A 169 -22.54 11.06 2.51
C LEU A 169 -21.93 10.06 3.50
N THR A 170 -21.28 10.55 4.56
CA THR A 170 -20.59 9.70 5.55
C THR A 170 -21.53 8.65 6.15
N SER A 171 -22.77 9.05 6.50
CA SER A 171 -23.79 8.15 7.06
C SER A 171 -24.24 7.09 6.04
N GLU A 172 -24.50 7.52 4.80
CA GLU A 172 -24.90 6.64 3.69
C GLU A 172 -23.80 5.66 3.31
N ALA A 173 -22.56 6.11 3.25
CA ALA A 173 -21.39 5.28 2.97
C ALA A 173 -21.16 4.24 4.07
N ASP A 174 -21.34 4.59 5.35
CA ASP A 174 -21.25 3.64 6.46
C ASP A 174 -22.42 2.63 6.47
N THR A 175 -23.64 3.09 6.20
CA THR A 175 -24.81 2.23 6.06
C THR A 175 -24.63 1.27 4.90
N PHE A 176 -24.16 1.76 3.75
CA PHE A 176 -23.84 0.96 2.58
C PHE A 176 -22.82 -0.14 2.92
N ARG A 177 -21.69 0.21 3.54
CA ARG A 177 -20.67 -0.73 4.00
C ARG A 177 -21.24 -1.83 4.90
N ARG A 178 -22.09 -1.47 5.88
CA ARG A 178 -22.71 -2.41 6.83
C ARG A 178 -23.68 -3.39 6.15
N ASN A 179 -24.31 -2.96 5.09
CA ASN A 179 -25.28 -3.75 4.34
C ASN A 179 -24.64 -4.64 3.26
N MET A 180 -23.34 -4.49 2.98
CA MET A 180 -22.63 -5.43 2.13
C MET A 180 -22.53 -6.78 2.83
N THR A 181 -22.72 -7.84 2.05
CA THR A 181 -22.57 -9.22 2.56
C THR A 181 -21.60 -10.00 1.69
N MET A 182 -20.88 -10.89 2.34
CA MET A 182 -19.97 -11.83 1.70
C MET A 182 -20.19 -13.19 2.33
N VAL A 183 -20.68 -14.17 1.55
CA VAL A 183 -21.01 -15.51 2.04
C VAL A 183 -20.55 -16.57 1.03
N PRO A 184 -20.15 -17.80 1.45
CA PRO A 184 -19.83 -18.85 0.50
C PRO A 184 -21.07 -19.27 -0.31
N VAL A 185 -20.84 -19.76 -1.54
CA VAL A 185 -21.92 -20.18 -2.45
C VAL A 185 -22.86 -21.19 -1.80
N CYS A 186 -22.33 -22.18 -1.09
CA CYS A 186 -23.13 -23.18 -0.36
C CYS A 186 -24.14 -22.52 0.60
N ALA A 187 -23.70 -21.54 1.41
CA ALA A 187 -24.57 -20.82 2.34
C ALA A 187 -25.60 -19.95 1.61
N TYR A 188 -25.19 -19.28 0.53
CA TYR A 188 -26.09 -18.49 -0.31
C TYR A 188 -27.24 -19.33 -0.90
N LEU A 189 -26.96 -20.57 -1.28
CA LEU A 189 -27.94 -21.53 -1.83
C LEU A 189 -28.73 -22.27 -0.74
N GLY A 190 -28.51 -21.99 0.55
CA GLY A 190 -29.14 -22.70 1.66
C GLY A 190 -28.69 -24.15 1.79
N GLN A 191 -27.50 -24.48 1.29
CA GLN A 191 -26.91 -25.82 1.36
C GLN A 191 -25.94 -25.95 2.53
N ASN A 192 -25.66 -27.18 2.94
CA ASN A 192 -24.58 -27.42 3.90
C ASN A 192 -23.23 -27.16 3.27
N CYS A 193 -22.44 -26.27 3.87
CA CYS A 193 -21.11 -26.00 3.41
C CYS A 193 -20.13 -27.12 3.81
N PRO A 194 -19.10 -27.39 2.98
CA PRO A 194 -18.01 -28.28 3.36
C PRO A 194 -17.34 -27.85 4.67
N ALA A 195 -16.80 -28.81 5.42
CA ALA A 195 -16.05 -28.51 6.64
C ALA A 195 -14.84 -27.61 6.32
N GLY A 196 -14.64 -26.57 7.12
CA GLY A 196 -13.55 -25.60 6.92
C GLY A 196 -13.87 -24.39 6.05
N VAL A 197 -15.02 -24.38 5.36
CA VAL A 197 -15.47 -23.19 4.61
C VAL A 197 -15.92 -22.11 5.60
N PRO A 198 -15.36 -20.89 5.55
CA PRO A 198 -15.78 -19.79 6.42
C PRO A 198 -17.25 -19.42 6.17
N PRO A 199 -18.05 -19.17 7.21
CA PRO A 199 -19.49 -18.93 7.05
C PRO A 199 -19.81 -17.62 6.35
N GLY A 200 -18.89 -16.63 6.37
CA GLY A 200 -19.15 -15.31 5.87
C GLY A 200 -20.22 -14.55 6.65
N GLY A 201 -20.81 -13.52 6.02
CA GLY A 201 -21.89 -12.74 6.61
C GLY A 201 -21.86 -11.26 6.20
N PRO A 202 -22.64 -10.41 6.92
CA PRO A 202 -22.56 -8.96 6.74
C PRO A 202 -21.22 -8.42 7.18
N THR A 203 -20.89 -7.20 6.74
CA THR A 203 -19.66 -6.53 7.12
C THR A 203 -19.56 -6.35 8.64
N ARG A 204 -18.45 -6.81 9.22
CA ARG A 204 -18.16 -6.65 10.65
C ARG A 204 -17.48 -5.33 10.93
N ILE A 205 -18.01 -4.56 11.87
CA ILE A 205 -17.40 -3.32 12.32
C ILE A 205 -16.75 -3.56 13.67
N PHE A 206 -15.46 -3.21 13.77
CA PHE A 206 -14.71 -3.38 15.00
C PHE A 206 -14.31 -2.02 15.61
N PRO A 207 -14.03 -1.97 16.92
CA PRO A 207 -13.51 -0.77 17.58
C PRO A 207 -12.18 -0.31 16.93
N GLU A 208 -11.86 0.97 17.10
CA GLU A 208 -10.68 1.60 16.48
C GLU A 208 -9.34 0.97 16.87
N ILE A 209 -9.21 0.49 18.10
CA ILE A 209 -7.95 -0.07 18.62
C ILE A 209 -7.83 -1.52 18.16
N VAL A 210 -7.06 -1.75 17.11
CA VAL A 210 -6.85 -3.07 16.54
C VAL A 210 -5.40 -3.53 16.68
N PHE A 211 -4.43 -2.63 16.54
CA PHE A 211 -3.00 -2.97 16.55
C PHE A 211 -2.21 -2.01 17.43
N ALA A 212 -1.27 -2.56 18.21
CA ALA A 212 -0.45 -1.78 19.13
C ALA A 212 0.71 -1.05 18.43
N LEU A 213 1.14 -1.50 17.25
CA LEU A 213 2.32 -0.98 16.54
C LEU A 213 2.11 -0.96 15.02
N PRO A 214 2.64 0.06 14.32
CA PRO A 214 2.65 0.12 12.86
C PRO A 214 3.53 -0.96 12.24
N PHE A 215 3.03 -1.66 11.22
CA PHE A 215 3.79 -2.70 10.53
C PHE A 215 5.05 -2.16 9.88
N LYS A 216 4.99 -0.97 9.25
CA LYS A 216 6.17 -0.32 8.68
C LYS A 216 7.27 -0.13 9.73
N ALA A 217 6.96 0.49 10.86
CA ALA A 217 7.95 0.73 11.92
C ALA A 217 8.52 -0.57 12.50
N ILE A 218 7.76 -1.69 12.47
CA ILE A 218 8.27 -3.00 12.86
C ILE A 218 9.27 -3.52 11.83
N ALA A 219 8.96 -3.44 10.54
CA ALA A 219 9.85 -3.89 9.46
C ALA A 219 11.16 -3.12 9.47
N ASP A 220 11.11 -1.79 9.49
CA ASP A 220 12.27 -0.90 9.51
C ASP A 220 13.18 -1.21 10.71
N LYS A 221 12.58 -1.33 11.89
CA LYS A 221 13.31 -1.64 13.12
C LYS A 221 13.95 -3.03 13.09
N LEU A 222 13.27 -4.04 12.54
CA LEU A 222 13.83 -5.38 12.40
C LEU A 222 15.01 -5.39 11.44
N ILE A 223 14.86 -4.78 10.26
CA ILE A 223 15.94 -4.71 9.27
C ILE A 223 17.16 -3.96 9.82
N ALA A 224 16.93 -2.85 10.53
CA ALA A 224 18.02 -2.07 11.10
C ALA A 224 18.74 -2.76 12.28
N ARG A 225 18.03 -3.49 13.15
CA ARG A 225 18.55 -4.00 14.42
C ARG A 225 18.78 -5.50 14.47
N ASP A 226 17.95 -6.27 13.78
CA ASP A 226 18.01 -7.73 13.69
C ASP A 226 17.59 -8.22 12.30
N PRO A 227 18.37 -7.90 11.25
CA PRO A 227 18.06 -8.28 9.88
C PRO A 227 17.94 -9.80 9.70
N ILE A 228 18.60 -10.59 10.53
CA ILE A 228 18.47 -12.06 10.50
C ILE A 228 17.10 -12.51 10.97
N ALA A 229 16.52 -11.87 12.00
CA ALA A 229 15.15 -12.13 12.41
C ALA A 229 14.16 -11.72 11.34
N PHE A 230 14.36 -10.56 10.70
CA PHE A 230 13.55 -10.14 9.55
C PHE A 230 13.58 -11.17 8.41
N LEU A 231 14.77 -11.64 8.02
CA LEU A 231 14.93 -12.64 6.94
C LEU A 231 14.20 -13.96 7.26
N ARG A 232 14.23 -14.42 8.51
CA ARG A 232 13.47 -15.61 8.92
C ARG A 232 11.96 -15.39 8.83
N GLN A 233 11.48 -14.22 9.23
CA GLN A 233 10.07 -13.88 9.11
C GLN A 233 9.66 -13.75 7.63
N LEU A 234 10.47 -13.11 6.80
CA LEU A 234 10.24 -13.02 5.37
C LEU A 234 10.21 -14.41 4.72
N GLN A 235 11.16 -15.28 5.07
CA GLN A 235 11.18 -16.67 4.60
C GLN A 235 9.89 -17.43 4.97
N THR A 236 9.36 -17.21 6.18
CA THR A 236 8.08 -17.77 6.60
C THR A 236 6.93 -17.24 5.75
N ALA A 237 6.91 -15.95 5.47
CA ALA A 237 5.91 -15.33 4.61
C ALA A 237 5.95 -15.87 3.17
N VAL A 238 7.16 -15.99 2.59
CA VAL A 238 7.38 -16.51 1.24
C VAL A 238 6.94 -17.98 1.10
N LYS A 239 7.08 -18.78 2.15
CA LYS A 239 6.63 -20.19 2.18
C LYS A 239 5.17 -20.36 2.57
N GLY A 240 4.46 -19.28 2.83
CA GLY A 240 3.05 -19.31 3.20
C GLY A 240 2.16 -19.90 2.09
N PRO A 241 1.04 -20.56 2.45
CA PRO A 241 0.18 -21.25 1.47
C PRO A 241 -0.51 -20.31 0.48
N ALA A 242 -0.58 -19.03 0.83
CA ALA A 242 -1.22 -18.00 0.01
C ALA A 242 -0.23 -17.17 -0.81
N THR A 243 1.03 -17.56 -0.89
CA THR A 243 2.02 -16.93 -1.75
C THR A 243 1.65 -17.17 -3.21
N PRO A 244 1.60 -16.11 -4.04
CA PRO A 244 1.30 -16.25 -5.45
C PRO A 244 2.30 -17.17 -6.15
N PRO A 245 1.90 -17.85 -7.23
CA PRO A 245 2.82 -18.64 -8.04
C PRO A 245 4.01 -17.82 -8.52
N MET A 246 5.19 -18.38 -8.42
CA MET A 246 6.44 -17.73 -8.80
C MET A 246 6.82 -18.10 -10.24
N SER A 247 7.44 -17.16 -10.97
CA SER A 247 8.14 -17.48 -12.21
C SER A 247 9.32 -18.41 -11.92
N PRO A 248 9.85 -19.13 -12.93
CA PRO A 248 11.03 -19.99 -12.75
C PRO A 248 12.23 -19.23 -12.16
N GLU A 249 12.42 -17.97 -12.52
CA GLU A 249 13.50 -17.10 -12.05
C GLU A 249 13.35 -16.74 -10.59
N VAL A 250 12.15 -16.29 -10.21
CA VAL A 250 11.80 -15.94 -8.82
C VAL A 250 11.86 -17.17 -7.92
N LYS A 251 11.41 -18.33 -8.41
CA LYS A 251 11.51 -19.59 -7.69
C LYS A 251 12.98 -20.00 -7.46
N ARG A 252 13.84 -19.89 -8.50
CA ARG A 252 15.28 -20.17 -8.34
C ARG A 252 15.92 -19.26 -7.31
N LEU A 253 15.59 -17.94 -7.29
CA LEU A 253 16.07 -17.02 -6.28
C LEU A 253 15.66 -17.49 -4.87
N SER A 254 14.39 -17.85 -4.67
CA SER A 254 13.89 -18.32 -3.36
C SER A 254 14.60 -19.59 -2.90
N GLU A 255 14.75 -20.59 -3.79
CA GLU A 255 15.43 -21.84 -3.49
C GLU A 255 16.92 -21.63 -3.21
N HIS A 256 17.58 -20.75 -3.96
CA HIS A 256 18.99 -20.43 -3.77
C HIS A 256 19.22 -19.71 -2.43
N PHE A 257 18.39 -18.71 -2.10
CA PHE A 257 18.43 -18.05 -0.79
C PHE A 257 18.24 -19.06 0.35
N ASP A 258 17.26 -19.95 0.24
CA ASP A 258 16.99 -20.98 1.25
C ASP A 258 18.19 -21.90 1.48
N ALA A 259 18.85 -22.35 0.40
CA ALA A 259 20.01 -23.20 0.48
C ALA A 259 21.21 -22.50 1.14
N LEU A 260 21.48 -21.25 0.76
CA LEU A 260 22.55 -20.45 1.36
C LEU A 260 22.27 -20.15 2.84
N PHE A 261 21.04 -19.73 3.16
CA PHE A 261 20.66 -19.32 4.51
C PHE A 261 20.63 -20.50 5.49
N ALA A 262 20.15 -21.68 5.06
CA ALA A 262 20.13 -22.90 5.86
C ALA A 262 21.53 -23.43 6.20
N THR A 263 22.49 -23.27 5.30
CA THR A 263 23.88 -23.75 5.48
C THR A 263 24.82 -22.67 6.03
N SER A 264 24.29 -21.45 6.29
CA SER A 264 25.10 -20.31 6.75
C SER A 264 25.71 -20.56 8.13
N THR A 265 27.01 -20.26 8.23
CA THR A 265 27.72 -20.20 9.51
C THR A 265 27.55 -18.83 10.17
N LEU A 266 27.91 -18.72 11.45
CA LEU A 266 27.91 -17.43 12.17
C LEU A 266 28.74 -16.37 11.46
N ASN A 267 29.83 -16.76 10.79
CA ASN A 267 30.73 -15.86 10.07
C ASN A 267 30.15 -15.32 8.75
N GLN A 268 29.09 -15.94 8.21
CA GLN A 268 28.44 -15.50 6.97
C GLN A 268 27.18 -14.65 7.23
N ARG A 269 26.75 -14.53 8.49
CA ARG A 269 25.57 -13.71 8.84
C ARG A 269 25.73 -12.22 8.51
N PRO A 270 26.92 -11.60 8.61
CA PRO A 270 27.12 -10.21 8.20
C PRO A 270 26.71 -9.93 6.75
N GLU A 271 26.99 -10.84 5.80
CA GLU A 271 26.64 -10.68 4.39
C GLU A 271 25.13 -10.72 4.15
N PHE A 272 24.42 -11.62 4.84
CA PHE A 272 22.96 -11.65 4.81
C PHE A 272 22.36 -10.37 5.44
N ALA A 273 22.90 -9.95 6.57
CA ALA A 273 22.46 -8.72 7.23
C ALA A 273 22.66 -7.49 6.33
N SER A 274 23.85 -7.35 5.76
CA SER A 274 24.18 -6.26 4.85
C SER A 274 23.34 -6.30 3.56
N GLY A 275 23.09 -7.50 3.00
CA GLY A 275 22.20 -7.67 1.84
C GLY A 275 20.78 -7.20 2.14
N ALA A 276 20.24 -7.52 3.32
CA ALA A 276 18.90 -7.08 3.72
C ALA A 276 18.83 -5.55 3.95
N GLN A 277 19.85 -4.96 4.57
CA GLN A 277 19.92 -3.52 4.79
C GLN A 277 20.07 -2.75 3.47
N THR A 278 20.95 -3.20 2.57
CA THR A 278 21.09 -2.60 1.24
C THR A 278 19.80 -2.72 0.41
N ALA A 279 19.09 -3.86 0.52
CA ALA A 279 17.77 -3.97 -0.12
C ALA A 279 16.79 -2.92 0.40
N HIS A 280 16.79 -2.68 1.70
CA HIS A 280 15.92 -1.67 2.31
C HIS A 280 16.30 -0.24 1.89
N GLU A 281 17.60 0.07 1.78
CA GLU A 281 18.09 1.33 1.21
C GLU A 281 17.58 1.53 -0.23
N LEU A 282 17.68 0.51 -1.09
CA LEU A 282 17.13 0.57 -2.45
C LEU A 282 15.60 0.82 -2.46
N ILE A 283 14.87 0.19 -1.55
CA ILE A 283 13.41 0.34 -1.42
C ILE A 283 13.03 1.75 -0.94
N THR A 284 13.81 2.33 -0.03
CA THR A 284 13.46 3.58 0.65
C THR A 284 14.06 4.84 0.00
N GLU A 285 15.21 4.75 -0.65
CA GLU A 285 15.96 5.91 -1.13
C GLU A 285 16.11 5.94 -2.65
N ASP A 286 16.56 4.85 -3.26
CA ASP A 286 16.96 4.86 -4.67
C ASP A 286 15.77 4.84 -5.64
N TYR A 287 14.61 4.35 -5.18
CA TYR A 287 13.46 4.18 -6.09
C TYR A 287 12.57 5.41 -6.18
N LEU A 288 12.60 6.31 -5.23
CA LEU A 288 11.68 7.44 -5.18
C LEU A 288 11.80 8.32 -6.44
N THR A 289 10.78 8.27 -7.30
CA THR A 289 10.74 9.06 -8.53
C THR A 289 10.35 10.49 -8.23
N HIS A 290 11.32 11.38 -8.22
CA HIS A 290 11.09 12.81 -8.09
C HIS A 290 10.50 13.38 -9.38
N ILE A 291 9.55 14.31 -9.23
CA ILE A 291 9.05 15.12 -10.34
C ILE A 291 10.07 16.24 -10.58
N ASP A 292 10.58 16.33 -11.80
CA ASP A 292 11.62 17.28 -12.16
C ASP A 292 11.32 18.71 -11.70
N GLY A 293 12.32 19.33 -11.05
CA GLY A 293 12.23 20.69 -10.53
C GLY A 293 11.36 20.87 -9.29
N THR A 294 10.98 19.79 -8.65
CA THR A 294 10.21 19.81 -7.39
C THR A 294 10.74 18.77 -6.38
N ASN A 295 10.26 18.85 -5.12
CA ASN A 295 10.52 17.85 -4.09
C ASN A 295 9.33 16.89 -3.90
N TRP A 296 8.39 16.86 -4.84
CA TRP A 296 7.33 15.89 -4.89
C TRP A 296 7.80 14.58 -5.52
N ILE A 297 7.38 13.49 -4.93
CA ILE A 297 7.58 12.13 -5.42
C ILE A 297 6.27 11.68 -6.03
N SER A 298 6.32 11.16 -7.24
CA SER A 298 5.19 10.54 -7.92
C SER A 298 5.37 9.03 -7.92
N TYR A 299 4.31 8.30 -7.58
CA TYR A 299 4.29 6.84 -7.66
C TYR A 299 3.75 6.42 -9.03
N LYS A 300 4.66 6.20 -9.97
CA LYS A 300 4.32 5.62 -11.28
C LYS A 300 4.07 4.12 -11.12
N ASN A 301 3.23 3.56 -11.99
CA ASN A 301 2.91 2.12 -12.05
C ASN A 301 2.30 1.52 -10.76
N ILE A 302 1.64 2.31 -9.94
CA ILE A 302 0.85 1.76 -8.85
C ILE A 302 -0.25 0.87 -9.44
N GLY A 303 -0.29 -0.39 -9.03
CA GLY A 303 -1.30 -1.35 -9.43
C GLY A 303 -1.34 -1.74 -10.90
N TYR A 304 -0.36 -1.35 -11.70
CA TYR A 304 -0.35 -1.47 -13.16
C TYR A 304 0.03 -2.86 -13.68
N TRP A 305 -0.14 -3.90 -12.88
CA TRP A 305 0.61 -5.11 -13.14
C TRP A 305 -0.04 -6.08 -14.10
N CYS A 306 -1.32 -6.32 -14.06
CA CYS A 306 -1.98 -7.17 -15.06
C CYS A 306 -3.47 -7.37 -14.78
N HIS A 307 -4.31 -7.08 -15.75
CA HIS A 307 -5.77 -7.31 -15.66
C HIS A 307 -6.23 -8.59 -16.36
N ASN A 308 -5.30 -9.38 -16.92
CA ASN A 308 -5.65 -10.65 -17.57
C ASN A 308 -5.46 -11.82 -16.59
N PRO A 309 -6.55 -12.52 -16.18
CA PRO A 309 -6.47 -13.61 -15.22
C PRO A 309 -5.62 -14.79 -15.70
N ASP A 310 -5.52 -15.00 -17.02
CA ASP A 310 -4.76 -16.10 -17.60
C ASP A 310 -3.24 -15.82 -17.64
N ASN A 311 -2.85 -14.55 -17.56
CA ASN A 311 -1.46 -14.11 -17.64
C ASN A 311 -0.99 -13.32 -16.41
N PHE A 312 -1.81 -13.24 -15.38
CA PHE A 312 -1.56 -12.43 -14.19
C PHE A 312 -0.18 -12.72 -13.57
N HIS A 313 0.18 -13.98 -13.45
CA HIS A 313 1.47 -14.39 -12.87
C HIS A 313 2.69 -13.97 -13.70
N ALA A 314 2.59 -13.99 -15.03
CA ALA A 314 3.69 -13.54 -15.89
C ALA A 314 3.92 -12.03 -15.77
N CYS A 315 2.84 -11.26 -15.50
CA CYS A 315 2.92 -9.83 -15.33
C CYS A 315 3.39 -9.41 -13.92
N THR A 316 3.07 -10.21 -12.89
CA THR A 316 3.29 -9.83 -11.48
C THR A 316 4.59 -10.38 -10.88
N ASN A 317 5.40 -11.08 -11.66
CA ASN A 317 6.70 -11.59 -11.24
C ASN A 317 7.84 -10.87 -12.00
N PRO A 318 8.20 -9.64 -11.59
CA PRO A 318 9.36 -8.97 -12.18
C PRO A 318 10.62 -9.78 -11.94
N ASP A 319 11.60 -9.65 -12.83
CA ASP A 319 12.90 -10.30 -12.67
C ASP A 319 13.55 -9.91 -11.34
N PRO A 320 14.18 -10.88 -10.63
CA PRO A 320 14.87 -10.60 -9.38
C PRO A 320 15.89 -9.47 -9.50
N GLY A 321 15.90 -8.55 -8.55
CA GLY A 321 16.80 -7.40 -8.52
C GLY A 321 16.51 -6.31 -9.57
N SER A 322 15.42 -6.45 -10.34
CA SER A 322 15.02 -5.43 -11.31
C SER A 322 14.44 -4.19 -10.64
N SER A 323 14.43 -3.07 -11.37
CA SER A 323 13.80 -1.83 -10.91
C SER A 323 12.30 -2.01 -10.61
N LEU A 324 11.62 -2.92 -11.31
CA LEU A 324 10.20 -3.23 -11.04
C LEU A 324 10.00 -3.94 -9.71
N ALA A 325 10.89 -4.87 -9.33
CA ALA A 325 10.84 -5.53 -8.02
C ALA A 325 11.06 -4.52 -6.88
N ILE A 326 12.05 -3.64 -7.03
CA ILE A 326 12.33 -2.56 -6.08
C ILE A 326 11.13 -1.61 -5.98
N GLN A 327 10.56 -1.20 -7.11
CA GLN A 327 9.38 -0.34 -7.19
C GLN A 327 8.19 -0.89 -6.43
N ARG A 328 7.84 -2.15 -6.65
CA ARG A 328 6.74 -2.82 -5.97
C ARG A 328 6.92 -2.80 -4.46
N SER A 329 8.14 -3.04 -4.00
CA SER A 329 8.51 -3.02 -2.59
C SER A 329 8.47 -1.60 -2.01
N SER A 330 8.91 -0.58 -2.77
CA SER A 330 8.84 0.83 -2.39
C SER A 330 7.38 1.32 -2.28
N ILE A 331 6.51 0.89 -3.18
CA ILE A 331 5.06 1.18 -3.08
C ILE A 331 4.47 0.60 -1.79
N THR A 332 4.85 -0.63 -1.43
CA THR A 332 4.42 -1.25 -0.16
C THR A 332 4.92 -0.46 1.04
N GLU A 333 6.16 0.02 0.98
CA GLU A 333 6.82 0.78 2.05
C GLU A 333 6.12 2.12 2.33
N TYR A 334 5.68 2.85 1.29
CA TYR A 334 5.23 4.22 1.43
C TYR A 334 3.73 4.44 1.29
N ILE A 335 3.01 3.54 0.61
CA ILE A 335 1.62 3.79 0.20
C ILE A 335 0.86 2.48 -0.01
N GLN A 336 1.09 1.53 0.87
CA GLN A 336 0.53 0.19 0.80
C GLN A 336 -0.97 0.17 0.46
N TYR A 337 -1.40 -0.77 -0.38
CA TYR A 337 -2.78 -0.91 -0.84
C TYR A 337 -3.32 0.31 -1.59
N ALA A 338 -2.46 1.04 -2.29
CA ALA A 338 -2.89 2.13 -3.15
C ALA A 338 -3.88 1.68 -4.24
N ASN A 339 -4.65 2.61 -4.80
CA ASN A 339 -5.41 2.36 -6.00
C ASN A 339 -4.50 2.35 -7.23
N ASP A 340 -4.97 1.83 -8.36
CA ASP A 340 -4.31 2.08 -9.63
C ASP A 340 -4.36 3.58 -10.00
N HIS A 341 -3.51 3.97 -10.95
CA HIS A 341 -3.37 5.38 -11.33
C HIS A 341 -4.65 5.97 -11.95
N GLU A 342 -5.48 5.16 -12.60
CA GLU A 342 -6.74 5.61 -13.18
C GLU A 342 -7.80 5.90 -12.11
N ALA A 343 -7.73 5.21 -10.98
CA ALA A 343 -8.64 5.43 -9.85
C ALA A 343 -8.14 6.51 -8.90
N ALA A 344 -6.82 6.61 -8.66
CA ALA A 344 -6.24 7.67 -7.85
C ALA A 344 -4.76 7.92 -8.18
N ALA A 345 -4.36 9.18 -8.23
CA ALA A 345 -2.97 9.59 -8.33
C ALA A 345 -2.45 10.08 -6.96
N TYR A 346 -1.15 9.89 -6.72
CA TYR A 346 -0.51 10.16 -5.45
C TYR A 346 0.78 10.94 -5.62
N PHE A 347 0.93 12.00 -4.83
CA PHE A 347 2.13 12.84 -4.79
C PHE A 347 2.56 12.99 -3.33
N HIS A 348 3.78 12.59 -3.01
CA HIS A 348 4.31 12.56 -1.66
C HIS A 348 5.45 13.56 -1.51
N ALA A 349 5.51 14.32 -0.43
CA ALA A 349 6.59 15.24 -0.16
C ALA A 349 7.13 15.07 1.27
N PHE A 350 8.45 14.92 1.37
CA PHE A 350 9.22 14.86 2.61
C PHE A 350 10.01 16.14 2.85
N LYS A 351 10.14 16.99 1.83
CA LYS A 351 10.92 18.22 1.82
C LYS A 351 10.10 19.38 1.28
N ASP A 352 10.47 20.59 1.68
CA ASP A 352 9.91 21.82 1.14
C ASP A 352 10.51 22.19 -0.23
N GLY A 353 10.08 23.33 -0.78
CA GLY A 353 10.57 23.81 -2.07
C GLY A 353 12.04 24.19 -2.11
N ASP A 354 12.69 24.36 -0.99
CA ASP A 354 14.12 24.68 -0.87
C ASP A 354 14.99 23.44 -0.55
N ASP A 355 14.43 22.22 -0.73
CA ASP A 355 15.06 20.91 -0.48
C ASP A 355 15.40 20.66 1.02
N ILE A 356 14.66 21.33 1.91
CA ILE A 356 14.82 21.18 3.36
C ILE A 356 13.75 20.20 3.86
N PRO A 357 14.12 19.21 4.70
CA PRO A 357 13.13 18.28 5.29
C PRO A 357 12.01 19.04 6.00
N LEU A 358 10.76 18.58 5.79
CA LEU A 358 9.60 19.13 6.46
C LEU A 358 9.68 18.87 7.96
N ASP A 359 9.70 19.95 8.75
CA ASP A 359 9.83 19.91 10.21
C ASP A 359 8.93 20.97 10.87
N GLY A 360 7.93 20.52 11.63
CA GLY A 360 7.01 21.39 12.34
C GLY A 360 7.56 21.92 13.69
N THR A 361 8.87 21.88 13.93
CA THR A 361 9.48 22.52 15.11
C THR A 361 9.29 24.03 15.05
N ASP A 362 9.40 24.62 13.85
CA ASP A 362 9.10 26.03 13.61
C ASP A 362 7.59 26.29 13.79
N PRO A 363 7.20 27.25 14.64
CA PRO A 363 5.78 27.56 14.89
C PRO A 363 5.07 28.17 13.67
N ASP A 364 5.78 28.85 12.77
CA ASP A 364 5.17 29.52 11.60
C ASP A 364 4.71 28.52 10.55
N GLY A 365 5.40 27.38 10.43
CA GLY A 365 5.01 26.25 9.58
C GLY A 365 5.23 26.51 8.10
N TYR A 366 4.33 25.95 7.26
CA TYR A 366 4.45 25.94 5.81
C TYR A 366 3.13 26.32 5.13
N VAL A 367 3.23 26.74 3.87
CA VAL A 367 2.07 27.00 3.01
C VAL A 367 2.22 26.28 1.68
N LEU A 368 1.14 25.65 1.22
CA LEU A 368 0.99 25.11 -0.12
C LEU A 368 -0.10 25.88 -0.84
N THR A 369 0.23 26.60 -1.92
CA THR A 369 -0.73 27.42 -2.66
C THR A 369 -0.98 26.86 -4.05
N PHE A 370 -2.18 26.35 -4.27
CA PHE A 370 -2.67 25.98 -5.60
C PHE A 370 -3.18 27.20 -6.32
N SER A 371 -2.47 27.67 -7.34
CA SER A 371 -3.06 28.62 -8.29
C SER A 371 -4.24 27.95 -9.00
N ARG A 372 -5.16 28.74 -9.53
CA ARG A 372 -6.34 28.20 -10.24
C ARG A 372 -5.99 27.21 -11.35
N LYS A 373 -4.82 27.37 -12.01
CA LYS A 373 -4.34 26.48 -13.07
C LYS A 373 -3.62 25.25 -12.55
N LYS A 374 -3.26 25.22 -11.28
CA LYS A 374 -2.52 24.13 -10.62
C LYS A 374 -3.37 23.34 -9.63
N LEU A 375 -4.68 23.58 -9.58
CA LEU A 375 -5.60 22.67 -8.89
C LEU A 375 -5.61 21.34 -9.64
N PRO A 376 -5.52 20.20 -8.95
CA PRO A 376 -5.61 18.89 -9.59
C PRO A 376 -6.92 18.75 -10.37
N ALA A 377 -6.83 18.24 -11.61
CA ALA A 377 -8.01 17.94 -12.41
C ALA A 377 -8.57 16.57 -12.01
N THR A 378 -9.74 16.55 -11.38
CA THR A 378 -10.32 15.36 -10.79
C THR A 378 -11.80 15.20 -11.09
N LYS A 379 -12.29 13.95 -11.23
CA LYS A 379 -13.72 13.61 -11.29
C LYS A 379 -14.38 13.60 -9.92
N ARG A 380 -13.62 13.27 -8.87
CA ARG A 380 -14.17 13.07 -7.53
C ARG A 380 -13.71 14.19 -6.61
N PHE A 381 -12.50 14.12 -6.09
CA PHE A 381 -11.94 15.14 -5.19
C PHE A 381 -10.40 14.97 -5.10
N TRP A 382 -9.74 16.00 -4.58
CA TRP A 382 -8.36 15.92 -4.13
C TRP A 382 -8.29 16.12 -2.60
N SER A 383 -7.26 15.56 -1.96
CA SER A 383 -6.98 15.77 -0.54
C SER A 383 -5.50 15.87 -0.25
N LEU A 384 -5.11 16.70 0.72
CA LEU A 384 -3.77 16.81 1.28
C LEU A 384 -3.80 16.32 2.71
N THR A 385 -3.06 15.26 3.02
CA THR A 385 -2.98 14.63 4.35
C THR A 385 -1.57 14.77 4.90
N ALA A 386 -1.44 15.10 6.19
CA ALA A 386 -0.16 15.09 6.89
C ALA A 386 0.06 13.77 7.65
N TYR A 387 1.32 13.31 7.67
CA TYR A 387 1.71 12.05 8.29
C TYR A 387 2.93 12.18 9.20
N THR A 388 3.03 11.24 10.14
CA THR A 388 4.24 11.04 10.96
C THR A 388 5.43 10.61 10.08
N PRO A 389 6.69 10.89 10.47
CA PRO A 389 7.84 10.67 9.58
C PRO A 389 8.12 9.19 9.29
N ASP A 390 8.15 8.36 10.33
CA ASP A 390 8.68 6.99 10.21
C ASP A 390 7.62 5.97 9.79
N ALA A 391 6.44 6.01 10.44
CA ALA A 391 5.39 5.04 10.21
C ALA A 391 4.37 5.45 9.14
N ILE A 392 4.42 6.69 8.69
CA ILE A 392 3.48 7.31 7.74
C ILE A 392 2.03 7.12 8.20
N GLU A 393 1.76 7.55 9.43
CA GLU A 393 0.46 7.49 10.07
C GLU A 393 -0.15 8.87 10.22
N LEU A 394 -1.47 8.95 10.36
CA LEU A 394 -2.15 10.21 10.60
C LEU A 394 -1.58 10.92 11.83
N VAL A 395 -1.37 12.23 11.73
CA VAL A 395 -0.82 13.05 12.82
C VAL A 395 -1.85 13.22 13.93
N PRO A 396 -1.61 12.74 15.16
CA PRO A 396 -2.48 12.99 16.29
C PRO A 396 -2.60 14.49 16.60
N ASN A 397 -3.80 15.01 16.68
CA ASN A 397 -4.04 16.42 17.02
C ASN A 397 -5.40 16.60 17.72
N SER A 398 -5.54 17.70 18.50
CA SER A 398 -6.74 17.99 19.29
C SER A 398 -7.96 18.43 18.48
N ALA A 399 -7.79 18.69 17.18
CA ALA A 399 -8.87 19.08 16.29
C ALA A 399 -9.50 17.88 15.55
N ASP A 400 -8.97 16.68 15.74
CA ASP A 400 -9.33 15.47 14.98
C ASP A 400 -9.36 15.72 13.45
N LYS A 401 -8.44 16.59 12.98
CA LYS A 401 -8.35 17.03 11.60
C LYS A 401 -7.06 16.51 10.98
N TYR A 402 -7.18 15.63 10.00
CA TYR A 402 -6.03 14.91 9.42
C TYR A 402 -5.71 15.32 7.99
N LEU A 403 -6.66 16.03 7.33
CA LEU A 403 -6.53 16.42 5.93
C LEU A 403 -7.24 17.77 5.66
N VAL A 404 -6.89 18.33 4.48
CA VAL A 404 -7.65 19.38 3.81
C VAL A 404 -7.93 18.89 2.40
N ALA A 405 -9.19 18.95 1.97
CA ALA A 405 -9.65 18.43 0.69
C ALA A 405 -10.50 19.45 -0.08
N SER A 406 -10.73 19.19 -1.36
CA SER A 406 -11.63 20.01 -2.17
C SER A 406 -13.04 20.10 -1.60
N TYR A 407 -13.48 19.08 -0.86
CA TYR A 407 -14.76 18.99 -0.18
C TYR A 407 -14.74 19.53 1.29
N THR A 408 -13.60 20.01 1.78
CA THR A 408 -13.55 20.54 3.16
C THR A 408 -14.57 21.67 3.32
N PRO A 409 -15.54 21.56 4.24
CA PRO A 409 -16.54 22.59 4.45
C PRO A 409 -15.90 23.95 4.72
N ASP A 410 -16.44 25.00 4.12
CA ASP A 410 -15.94 26.38 4.24
C ASP A 410 -14.50 26.63 3.75
N LEU A 411 -13.94 25.74 2.92
CA LEU A 411 -12.62 25.96 2.29
C LEU A 411 -12.62 27.30 1.54
N LYS A 412 -11.74 28.22 1.95
CA LYS A 412 -11.67 29.56 1.39
C LYS A 412 -10.70 29.64 0.23
N LYS A 413 -11.11 30.35 -0.82
CA LYS A 413 -10.27 30.77 -1.93
C LYS A 413 -9.74 32.18 -1.68
N ASN A 414 -8.53 32.45 -2.09
CA ASN A 414 -7.95 33.77 -2.14
C ASN A 414 -8.67 34.64 -3.18
N ALA A 415 -8.44 35.97 -3.17
CA ALA A 415 -9.09 36.91 -4.08
C ALA A 415 -8.80 36.62 -5.58
N ASP A 416 -7.65 36.01 -5.88
CA ASP A 416 -7.27 35.59 -7.24
C ASP A 416 -7.82 34.20 -7.65
N GLY A 417 -8.58 33.57 -6.74
CA GLY A 417 -9.15 32.23 -6.93
C GLY A 417 -8.20 31.08 -6.63
N SER A 418 -6.98 31.34 -6.14
CA SER A 418 -6.08 30.33 -5.62
C SER A 418 -6.57 29.77 -4.27
N ILE A 419 -6.03 28.60 -3.86
CA ILE A 419 -6.29 27.98 -2.56
C ILE A 419 -4.96 27.81 -1.85
N SER A 420 -4.83 28.42 -0.66
CA SER A 420 -3.68 28.24 0.21
C SER A 420 -4.04 27.31 1.37
N ILE A 421 -3.23 26.27 1.59
CA ILE A 421 -3.32 25.34 2.71
C ILE A 421 -2.13 25.62 3.63
N TYR A 422 -2.43 25.96 4.88
CA TYR A 422 -1.44 26.31 5.90
C TYR A 422 -1.17 25.10 6.79
N MET A 423 0.04 24.61 6.78
CA MET A 423 0.50 23.46 7.55
C MET A 423 1.23 23.96 8.80
N ALA A 424 0.57 23.93 9.95
CA ALA A 424 1.12 24.44 11.21
C ALA A 424 0.60 23.62 12.40
N ARG A 425 1.37 23.62 13.52
CA ARG A 425 0.98 22.90 14.75
C ARG A 425 -0.30 23.43 15.39
N LYS A 426 -0.55 24.72 15.24
CA LYS A 426 -1.74 25.43 15.74
C LYS A 426 -2.29 26.26 14.61
N LEU A 427 -3.58 26.52 14.64
CA LEU A 427 -4.22 27.41 13.67
C LEU A 427 -3.53 28.79 13.71
N PRO A 428 -2.90 29.24 12.61
CA PRO A 428 -2.25 30.55 12.57
C PRO A 428 -3.28 31.68 12.64
N PRO A 429 -2.95 32.84 13.25
CA PRO A 429 -3.84 34.00 13.29
C PRO A 429 -4.26 34.44 11.88
N GLY A 430 -5.56 34.68 11.70
CA GLY A 430 -6.14 35.13 10.42
C GLY A 430 -6.31 34.04 9.37
N VAL A 431 -5.86 32.84 9.59
CA VAL A 431 -6.08 31.69 8.69
C VAL A 431 -7.45 31.09 8.93
N PRO A 432 -8.26 30.85 7.88
CA PRO A 432 -9.52 30.13 8.03
C PRO A 432 -9.28 28.71 8.55
N PRO A 433 -10.02 28.20 9.54
CA PRO A 433 -9.85 26.83 10.06
C PRO A 433 -9.95 25.75 8.96
N ALA A 434 -10.76 25.97 7.94
CA ALA A 434 -10.90 25.06 6.80
C ALA A 434 -9.58 24.89 6.01
N ASN A 435 -8.78 25.95 5.91
CA ASN A 435 -7.52 25.99 5.17
C ASN A 435 -6.29 25.57 6.01
N TRP A 436 -6.48 25.21 7.27
CA TRP A 436 -5.40 24.77 8.14
C TRP A 436 -5.30 23.25 8.20
N LEU A 437 -4.10 22.72 8.01
CA LEU A 437 -3.73 21.32 8.17
C LEU A 437 -2.81 21.18 9.39
N PRO A 438 -3.23 20.51 10.46
CA PRO A 438 -2.38 20.26 11.63
C PRO A 438 -1.18 19.39 11.28
N ILE A 439 0.00 19.78 11.77
CA ILE A 439 1.25 19.01 11.64
C ILE A 439 1.86 18.73 13.03
N PRO A 440 2.73 17.70 13.18
CA PRO A 440 3.36 17.40 14.46
C PRO A 440 4.46 18.40 14.80
N ARG A 441 4.99 18.33 16.01
CA ARG A 441 6.27 18.94 16.34
C ARG A 441 7.40 18.00 15.88
N GLY A 442 8.32 18.51 15.06
CA GLY A 442 9.40 17.72 14.47
C GLY A 442 9.09 17.26 13.04
N PRO A 443 9.84 16.30 12.51
CA PRO A 443 9.70 15.84 11.13
C PRO A 443 8.30 15.36 10.79
N PHE A 444 7.88 15.58 9.54
CA PHE A 444 6.62 15.08 9.00
C PHE A 444 6.71 14.94 7.48
N ASN A 445 5.70 14.34 6.87
CA ASN A 445 5.53 14.31 5.43
C ASN A 445 4.07 14.58 5.06
N VAL A 446 3.82 14.89 3.80
CA VAL A 446 2.47 15.14 3.30
C VAL A 446 2.22 14.39 2.00
N MET A 447 0.99 13.93 1.82
CA MET A 447 0.56 13.28 0.60
C MET A 447 -0.64 14.01 0.00
N LEU A 448 -0.48 14.47 -1.25
CA LEU A 448 -1.58 14.95 -2.08
C LEU A 448 -2.12 13.75 -2.86
N ARG A 449 -3.43 13.52 -2.72
CA ARG A 449 -4.18 12.50 -3.46
C ARG A 449 -5.16 13.14 -4.40
N ASP A 450 -5.28 12.57 -5.59
CA ASP A 450 -6.29 12.94 -6.57
C ASP A 450 -7.12 11.71 -6.94
N TYR A 451 -8.41 11.74 -6.63
CA TYR A 451 -9.33 10.62 -6.83
C TYR A 451 -10.13 10.82 -8.12
N GLY A 452 -9.99 9.85 -9.02
CA GLY A 452 -10.51 9.94 -10.39
C GLY A 452 -9.77 11.01 -11.19
N PRO A 453 -8.45 10.87 -11.35
CA PRO A 453 -7.61 11.86 -12.04
C PRO A 453 -8.08 12.09 -13.47
N LEU A 454 -7.90 13.31 -13.94
CA LEU A 454 -8.23 13.77 -15.29
C LEU A 454 -7.04 14.51 -15.90
N GLU A 455 -7.09 14.73 -17.22
CA GLU A 455 -6.15 15.59 -17.95
C GLU A 455 -4.68 15.29 -17.59
N ASN A 456 -3.93 16.32 -17.21
CA ASN A 456 -2.51 16.26 -16.89
C ASN A 456 -2.18 15.44 -15.63
N VAL A 457 -3.14 15.20 -14.73
CA VAL A 457 -2.94 14.29 -13.61
C VAL A 457 -2.94 12.85 -14.11
N LEU A 458 -3.90 12.51 -14.99
CA LEU A 458 -4.04 11.17 -15.56
C LEU A 458 -2.87 10.81 -16.50
N ASP A 459 -2.40 11.76 -17.32
CA ASP A 459 -1.27 11.52 -18.23
C ASP A 459 0.11 11.60 -17.54
N GLY A 460 0.13 11.94 -16.23
CA GLY A 460 1.35 11.99 -15.41
C GLY A 460 2.22 13.24 -15.64
N THR A 461 1.69 14.28 -16.30
CA THR A 461 2.41 15.55 -16.51
C THR A 461 2.10 16.63 -15.47
N TYR A 462 1.20 16.33 -14.52
CA TYR A 462 0.86 17.25 -13.44
C TYR A 462 2.05 17.44 -12.49
N VAL A 463 2.31 18.70 -12.17
CA VAL A 463 3.35 19.12 -11.23
C VAL A 463 2.71 19.89 -10.07
N PRO A 464 2.64 19.31 -8.86
CA PRO A 464 2.11 20.02 -7.69
C PRO A 464 2.89 21.30 -7.39
N PRO A 465 2.27 22.32 -6.77
CA PRO A 465 2.99 23.52 -6.33
C PRO A 465 4.08 23.19 -5.30
N ARG A 466 5.07 24.08 -5.17
CA ARG A 466 6.09 23.96 -4.13
C ARG A 466 5.47 24.19 -2.74
N ILE A 467 5.94 23.45 -1.76
CA ILE A 467 5.66 23.71 -0.34
C ILE A 467 6.64 24.80 0.11
N GLU A 468 6.12 25.91 0.61
CA GLU A 468 6.93 27.05 1.02
C GLU A 468 6.92 27.20 2.54
N LYS A 469 8.10 27.43 3.13
CA LYS A 469 8.19 27.76 4.55
C LYS A 469 7.68 29.17 4.78
N ILE A 470 6.80 29.37 5.77
CA ILE A 470 6.33 30.69 6.19
C ILE A 470 7.48 31.39 6.94
N ARG A 471 7.73 32.65 6.57
CA ARG A 471 8.82 33.48 7.14
C ARG A 471 8.25 34.67 7.88
#